data_aa7aaf57907fb3dc3a0c109284cf14de
#
_entry.id   aa7aaf57907fb3dc3a0c109284cf14de
#
_cell.length_a   1.000
_cell.length_b   1.000
_cell.length_c   1.000
_cell.angle_alpha   90.00
_cell.angle_beta   90.00
_cell.angle_gamma   90.00
#
_symmetry.space_group_name_H-M   'P 1'
#
loop_
_entity.id
_entity.type
_entity.pdbx_description
1 polymer ?
#
loop_
_entity_poly.entity_id
_entity_poly.type
_entity_poly.pdbx_seq_one_letter_code
_entity_poly.pdbx_strand_id
1 'polypeptide(L)'
;MVLFRDTRRFEMTVEEHDGMWVAKLQGFVPDRLYPTLYLLHQCDTRQAAIEALRRKWRILFPDEDALVWHDPVSLAPPNPPRRPRYPEGRGG
;
A
#
# COMPACT_ATOMS: atom_id res chain seq x y z
N MET A 1 -3.16 -0.87 0.00
CA MET A 1 -4.45 -1.29 0.56
C MET A 1 -5.26 -0.06 0.90
N VAL A 2 -6.52 -0.05 0.53
CA VAL A 2 -7.41 1.09 0.76
C VAL A 2 -8.57 0.65 1.62
N LEU A 3 -8.86 1.42 2.67
CA LEU A 3 -9.97 1.17 3.57
C LEU A 3 -10.77 2.44 3.74
N PHE A 4 -12.08 2.27 3.94
CA PHE A 4 -12.99 3.39 4.18
C PHE A 4 -13.55 3.29 5.58
N ARG A 5 -13.54 4.41 6.29
CA ARG A 5 -14.16 4.53 7.62
C ARG A 5 -14.85 5.88 7.71
N ASP A 6 -16.14 5.86 7.93
CA ASP A 6 -16.97 7.05 7.89
C ASP A 6 -16.84 7.71 6.52
N THR A 7 -16.48 8.97 6.47
CA THR A 7 -16.31 9.68 5.20
C THR A 7 -14.85 9.72 4.78
N ARG A 8 -13.97 8.99 5.45
CA ARG A 8 -12.53 9.03 5.16
C ARG A 8 -12.07 7.81 4.40
N ARG A 9 -11.14 8.05 3.49
CA ARG A 9 -10.44 6.99 2.79
C ARG A 9 -9.04 6.88 3.36
N PHE A 10 -8.64 5.69 3.77
CA PHE A 10 -7.30 5.43 4.27
C PHE A 10 -6.53 4.63 3.25
N GLU A 11 -5.30 5.05 2.97
CA GLU A 11 -4.41 4.34 2.06
C GLU A 11 -3.17 3.89 2.81
N MET A 12 -2.84 2.63 2.66
CA MET A 12 -1.67 2.03 3.28
C MET A 12 -0.78 1.46 2.20
N THR A 13 0.51 1.75 2.30
CA THR A 13 1.49 1.19 1.37
C THR A 13 2.67 0.62 2.14
N VAL A 14 3.26 -0.42 1.58
CA VAL A 14 4.51 -1.00 2.04
C VAL A 14 5.37 -1.15 0.80
N GLU A 15 6.43 -0.36 0.71
CA GLU A 15 7.28 -0.30 -0.47
C GLU A 15 8.74 -0.41 -0.09
N GLU A 16 9.51 -1.01 -0.96
CA GLU A 16 10.96 -1.11 -0.76
C GLU A 16 11.66 0.04 -1.45
N HIS A 17 12.52 0.72 -0.70
CA HIS A 17 13.35 1.82 -1.21
C HIS A 17 14.75 1.65 -0.65
N ASP A 18 15.71 1.44 -1.53
CA ASP A 18 17.14 1.32 -1.17
C ASP A 18 17.38 0.27 -0.08
N GLY A 19 16.71 -0.86 -0.20
CA GLY A 19 16.90 -1.96 0.74
C GLY A 19 16.11 -1.85 2.04
N MET A 20 15.39 -0.75 2.23
CA MET A 20 14.54 -0.56 3.40
C MET A 20 13.08 -0.63 3.00
N TRP A 21 12.25 -1.08 3.91
CA TRP A 21 10.80 -1.16 3.69
C TRP A 21 10.12 0.01 4.38
N VAL A 22 9.33 0.74 3.62
CA VAL A 22 8.65 1.95 4.12
C VAL A 22 7.16 1.66 4.26
N ALA A 23 6.67 1.81 5.48
CA ALA A 23 5.25 1.72 5.79
C ALA A 23 4.67 3.12 5.80
N LYS A 24 3.59 3.33 5.07
CA LYS A 24 2.92 4.63 5.02
C LYS A 24 1.43 4.47 5.18
N LEU A 25 0.84 5.31 6.01
CA LEU A 25 -0.61 5.37 6.21
C LEU A 25 -1.06 6.81 6.06
N GLN A 26 -1.94 7.06 5.10
CA GLN A 26 -2.51 8.38 4.84
C GLN A 26 -4.02 8.30 4.90
N GLY A 27 -4.64 9.39 5.39
CA GLY A 27 -6.08 9.52 5.39
C GLY A 27 -6.52 10.70 4.54
N PHE A 28 -7.62 10.53 3.80
CA PHE A 28 -8.19 11.54 2.93
C PHE A 28 -9.61 11.84 3.39
N VAL A 29 -9.91 13.10 3.60
CA VAL A 29 -11.27 13.55 3.91
C VAL A 29 -11.79 14.38 2.74
N PRO A 30 -13.11 14.37 2.50
CA PRO A 30 -13.65 14.98 1.28
C PRO A 30 -13.36 16.47 1.11
N ASP A 31 -13.29 17.21 2.20
CA ASP A 31 -13.16 18.67 2.14
C ASP A 31 -11.73 19.15 2.31
N ARG A 32 -10.75 18.24 2.24
CA ARG A 32 -9.35 18.62 2.35
C ARG A 32 -8.60 18.28 1.09
N LEU A 33 -7.74 19.21 0.66
CA LEU A 33 -6.92 19.01 -0.53
C LEU A 33 -5.75 18.07 -0.30
N TYR A 34 -5.25 18.03 0.93
CA TYR A 34 -4.05 17.25 1.23
C TYR A 34 -4.37 16.16 2.22
N PRO A 35 -3.76 14.98 2.06
CA PRO A 35 -3.98 13.90 3.00
C PRO A 35 -3.35 14.19 4.35
N THR A 36 -3.86 13.53 5.38
CA THR A 36 -3.22 13.51 6.68
C THR A 36 -2.29 12.30 6.73
N LEU A 37 -1.05 12.54 7.06
CA LEU A 37 -0.08 11.45 7.20
C LEU A 37 -0.12 10.95 8.64
N TYR A 38 -0.50 9.70 8.81
CA TYR A 38 -0.58 9.07 10.13
C TYR A 38 0.64 8.25 10.48
N LEU A 39 1.30 7.70 9.49
CA LEU A 39 2.50 6.88 9.69
C LEU A 39 3.39 6.98 8.48
N LEU A 40 4.67 7.17 8.74
CA LEU A 40 5.73 7.03 7.75
C LEU A 40 6.92 6.45 8.49
N HIS A 41 7.24 5.18 8.24
CA HIS A 41 8.18 4.46 9.07
C HIS A 41 9.03 3.53 8.21
N GLN A 42 10.33 3.54 8.44
CA GLN A 42 11.26 2.66 7.76
C GLN A 42 11.52 1.42 8.61
N CYS A 43 11.53 0.28 7.96
CA CYS A 43 11.75 -1.00 8.62
C CYS A 43 12.74 -1.82 7.83
N ASP A 44 13.36 -2.78 8.50
CA ASP A 44 14.33 -3.67 7.86
C ASP A 44 13.66 -4.72 6.99
N THR A 45 12.43 -5.08 7.30
CA THR A 45 11.73 -6.14 6.56
C THR A 45 10.33 -5.70 6.20
N ARG A 46 9.78 -6.36 5.17
CA ARG A 46 8.41 -6.13 4.76
C ARG A 46 7.44 -6.46 5.89
N GLN A 47 7.68 -7.57 6.60
CA GLN A 47 6.81 -7.97 7.70
C GLN A 47 6.79 -6.93 8.81
N ALA A 48 7.94 -6.35 9.15
CA ALA A 48 8.00 -5.31 10.17
C ALA A 48 7.21 -4.07 9.75
N ALA A 49 7.24 -3.73 8.46
CA ALA A 49 6.47 -2.60 7.93
C ALA A 49 4.97 -2.86 8.05
N ILE A 50 4.53 -4.07 7.71
CA ILE A 50 3.13 -4.45 7.84
C ILE A 50 2.69 -4.39 9.30
N GLU A 51 3.53 -4.87 10.22
CA GLU A 51 3.20 -4.83 11.64
C GLU A 51 3.12 -3.39 12.16
N ALA A 52 3.95 -2.50 11.64
CA ALA A 52 3.87 -1.09 12.02
C ALA A 52 2.52 -0.49 11.61
N LEU A 53 2.03 -0.82 10.42
CA LEU A 53 0.72 -0.37 9.96
C LEU A 53 -0.38 -0.95 10.84
N ARG A 54 -0.29 -2.22 11.19
CA ARG A 54 -1.30 -2.88 12.02
C ARG A 54 -1.38 -2.24 13.41
N ARG A 55 -0.24 -1.93 14.00
CA ARG A 55 -0.21 -1.28 15.31
C ARG A 55 -0.81 0.11 15.24
N LYS A 56 -0.47 0.88 14.19
CA LYS A 56 -1.01 2.23 14.05
C LYS A 56 -2.51 2.20 13.85
N TRP A 57 -3.00 1.27 13.04
CA TRP A 57 -4.42 1.12 12.80
C TRP A 57 -5.17 0.83 14.11
N ARG A 58 -4.59 -0.02 14.95
CA ARG A 58 -5.21 -0.33 16.25
C ARG A 58 -5.28 0.89 17.15
N ILE A 59 -4.28 1.76 17.08
CA ILE A 59 -4.32 3.01 17.86
C ILE A 59 -5.43 3.92 17.36
N LEU A 60 -5.61 4.00 16.03
CA LEU A 60 -6.65 4.84 15.46
C LEU A 60 -8.05 4.27 15.67
N PHE A 61 -8.19 2.97 15.63
CA PHE A 61 -9.47 2.28 15.71
C PHE A 61 -9.38 1.11 16.70
N PRO A 62 -9.32 1.41 18.00
CA PRO A 62 -9.08 0.35 19.01
C PRO A 62 -10.23 -0.63 19.13
N ASP A 63 -11.43 -0.25 18.70
CA ASP A 63 -12.61 -1.10 18.84
C ASP A 63 -12.83 -2.01 17.64
N GLU A 64 -12.01 -1.89 16.61
CA GLU A 64 -12.12 -2.72 15.42
C GLU A 64 -11.29 -3.99 15.56
N ASP A 65 -11.65 -4.99 14.76
CA ASP A 65 -10.86 -6.20 14.67
C ASP A 65 -9.47 -5.88 14.14
N ALA A 66 -8.54 -6.78 14.41
CA ALA A 66 -7.17 -6.61 13.94
C ALA A 66 -7.14 -6.49 12.42
N LEU A 67 -6.33 -5.56 11.96
CA LEU A 67 -6.16 -5.34 10.52
C LEU A 67 -5.55 -6.57 9.87
N VAL A 68 -6.16 -7.03 8.79
CA VAL A 68 -5.60 -8.09 7.97
C VAL A 68 -5.01 -7.42 6.73
N TRP A 69 -3.72 -7.63 6.52
CA TRP A 69 -3.04 -7.04 5.37
C TRP A 69 -3.37 -7.81 4.10
N HIS A 70 -3.71 -7.07 3.07
CA HIS A 70 -3.89 -7.61 1.73
C HIS A 70 -2.96 -6.86 0.79
N ASP A 71 -2.19 -7.58 0.01
CA ASP A 71 -1.35 -6.94 -0.98
C ASP A 71 -2.21 -6.21 -2.00
N PRO A 72 -1.74 -5.04 -2.49
CA PRO A 72 -2.49 -4.33 -3.51
C PRO A 72 -2.69 -5.21 -4.73
N VAL A 73 -3.89 -5.13 -5.29
CA VAL A 73 -4.19 -5.85 -6.51
C VAL A 73 -3.56 -5.08 -7.66
N SER A 74 -2.77 -5.78 -8.45
CA SER A 74 -2.20 -5.18 -9.64
C SER A 74 -3.27 -5.05 -10.71
N LEU A 75 -3.38 -3.88 -11.29
CA LEU A 75 -4.30 -3.66 -12.41
C LEU A 75 -3.68 -4.09 -13.73
N ALA A 76 -2.38 -4.31 -13.77
CA ALA A 76 -1.72 -4.86 -14.94
C ALA A 76 -1.98 -6.35 -15.03
N PRO A 77 -2.08 -6.91 -16.21
CA PRO A 77 -2.22 -8.36 -16.31
C PRO A 77 -1.02 -9.02 -15.64
N PRO A 78 -1.24 -10.06 -14.87
CA PRO A 78 -0.13 -10.81 -14.34
C PRO A 78 0.59 -11.43 -15.52
N ASN A 79 1.88 -11.51 -15.42
CA ASN A 79 2.66 -12.07 -16.48
C ASN A 79 2.28 -11.45 -17.78
N PRO A 80 2.48 -10.16 -17.93
CA PRO A 80 2.19 -9.57 -19.19
C PRO A 80 2.93 -10.34 -20.21
N PRO A 81 2.27 -10.64 -21.26
CA PRO A 81 2.92 -11.35 -22.27
C PRO A 81 4.15 -10.60 -22.61
N ARG A 82 5.11 -11.27 -22.60
CA ARG A 82 6.10 -10.64 -22.84
C ARG A 82 5.97 -10.37 -24.10
N ARG A 83 5.86 -9.80 -24.62
CA ARG A 83 5.66 -9.46 -25.71
C ARG A 83 6.52 -9.70 -26.40
N PRO A 84 6.39 -10.27 -27.07
CA PRO A 84 7.33 -10.64 -27.81
C PRO A 84 8.05 -9.61 -28.39
N ARG A 85 8.26 -9.73 -28.40
CA ARG A 85 8.66 -9.07 -28.71
C ARG A 85 8.85 -8.79 -29.75
N TYR A 86 8.60 -8.86 -30.17
CA TYR A 86 8.67 -8.67 -31.08
C TYR A 86 9.10 -8.60 -31.77
N PRO A 87 9.02 -8.78 -32.03
CA PRO A 87 9.24 -8.95 -32.62
C PRO A 87 9.67 -9.02 -32.91
N GLU A 88 9.61 -9.16 -32.68
CA GLU A 88 9.90 -9.28 -33.08
C GLU A 88 10.17 -9.30 -33.74
N GLY A 89 10.20 -9.17 -33.89
CA GLY A 89 10.40 -9.37 -34.57
C GLY A 89 10.40 -9.35 -35.12
N ARG A 90 10.17 -9.44 -35.12
CA ARG A 90 10.17 -9.48 -35.71
C ARG A 90 10.27 -9.31 -36.33
N GLY A 91 10.13 -9.18 -36.28
CA GLY A 91 10.17 -9.15 -36.82
C GLY A 91 10.18 -9.05 -37.06
N GLY A 92 10.13 -8.99 -37.11
CA GLY A 92 10.09 -9.20 -37.37
C GLY A 92 10.31 -9.26 -37.31
#